data_a1205a98fc328365380ba85d5d76da7f
#
_entry.id   a1205a98fc328365380ba85d5d76da7f
#
_cell.length_a   1.000
_cell.length_b   1.000
_cell.length_c   1.000
_cell.angle_alpha   90.00
_cell.angle_beta   90.00
_cell.angle_gamma   90.00
#
_symmetry.space_group_name_H-M   'P 1'
#
loop_
_entity.id
_entity.type
_entity.pdbx_description
1 polymer ?
#
loop_
_entity_poly.entity_id
_entity_poly.type
_entity_poly.pdbx_seq_one_letter_code
_entity_poly.pdbx_strand_id
1 'polypeptide(L)'
;MLKKRLVFTLLVHQGVFQLSRNFSLQAVGTLDWLRKHYEFTAISRSVDELVLLNVTRGDKQLQVFCDRVAQLSASVFMPIAAGGGIRSTDDAYRLLDAGADKLVLNSALFSAPQLVEDLARTFGSQCVVASLDYRGSGTEAEVYGEEGKTRVGMNLATAIRHAQDVGAGELYITSIDRDGTGQGYDLDTLEPASGLCRLPIIASGGVGNFEHLLQGLKLTNVTGASTANIFNFMSDGLTQARSFIDTHGVPLASWNFSILPHQSVEAAI
;
A
#
# COMPACT_ATOMS: atom_id res chain seq x y z
N MET A 1 -14.82 -13.07 9.64
CA MET A 1 -14.07 -12.88 8.40
C MET A 1 -13.64 -11.42 8.37
N LEU A 2 -12.36 -11.13 8.08
CA LEU A 2 -11.89 -9.76 7.92
C LEU A 2 -12.63 -9.12 6.72
N LYS A 3 -13.07 -7.88 6.88
CA LYS A 3 -13.70 -7.14 5.77
C LYS A 3 -12.67 -6.85 4.70
N LYS A 4 -13.08 -6.91 3.44
CA LYS A 4 -12.25 -6.56 2.29
C LYS A 4 -12.07 -5.04 2.23
N ARG A 5 -10.94 -4.58 1.68
CA ARG A 5 -10.56 -3.15 1.62
C ARG A 5 -10.16 -2.77 0.19
N LEU A 6 -10.62 -1.60 -0.22
CA LEU A 6 -10.09 -0.91 -1.38
C LEU A 6 -8.91 -0.03 -0.91
N VAL A 7 -7.73 -0.28 -1.46
CA VAL A 7 -6.48 0.37 -1.05
C VAL A 7 -5.99 1.27 -2.20
N PHE A 8 -5.63 2.51 -1.89
CA PHE A 8 -5.03 3.41 -2.85
C PHE A 8 -3.57 3.65 -2.50
N THR A 9 -2.67 3.36 -3.44
CA THR A 9 -1.22 3.51 -3.23
C THR A 9 -0.70 4.72 -3.97
N LEU A 10 0.05 5.57 -3.26
CA LEU A 10 0.75 6.72 -3.78
C LEU A 10 2.26 6.52 -3.65
N LEU A 11 2.96 6.66 -4.76
CA LEU A 11 4.42 6.58 -4.83
C LEU A 11 5.01 7.98 -4.76
N VAL A 12 5.97 8.20 -3.88
CA VAL A 12 6.60 9.52 -3.65
C VAL A 12 8.10 9.42 -3.91
N HIS A 13 8.60 10.22 -4.84
CA HIS A 13 10.02 10.39 -5.13
C HIS A 13 10.41 11.85 -4.91
N GLN A 14 11.28 12.12 -3.92
CA GLN A 14 11.70 13.50 -3.58
C GLN A 14 10.52 14.48 -3.41
N GLY A 15 9.45 14.05 -2.74
CA GLY A 15 8.27 14.86 -2.51
C GLY A 15 7.29 14.99 -3.69
N VAL A 16 7.59 14.40 -4.85
CA VAL A 16 6.77 14.41 -6.06
C VAL A 16 6.10 13.06 -6.26
N PHE A 17 4.81 13.04 -6.58
CA PHE A 17 4.06 11.81 -6.85
C PHE A 17 4.47 11.20 -8.19
N GLN A 18 4.53 9.87 -8.23
CA GLN A 18 5.00 9.09 -9.35
C GLN A 18 3.95 8.10 -9.84
N LEU A 19 3.98 7.81 -11.13
CA LEU A 19 3.53 6.54 -11.68
C LEU A 19 4.69 5.57 -11.76
N SER A 20 4.38 4.29 -11.70
CA SER A 20 5.34 3.22 -11.92
C SER A 20 4.88 2.31 -13.05
N ARG A 21 5.84 1.84 -13.86
CA ARG A 21 5.64 0.74 -14.79
C ARG A 21 6.87 -0.17 -14.75
N ASN A 22 6.68 -1.41 -14.29
CA ASN A 22 7.77 -2.36 -14.03
C ASN A 22 8.86 -1.73 -13.14
N PHE A 23 8.46 -0.93 -12.14
CA PHE A 23 9.32 -0.14 -11.24
C PHE A 23 10.17 0.95 -11.94
N SER A 24 9.82 1.31 -13.17
CA SER A 24 10.31 2.52 -13.83
C SER A 24 9.38 3.69 -13.49
N LEU A 25 9.93 4.74 -12.89
CA LEU A 25 9.17 5.86 -12.35
C LEU A 25 8.97 6.96 -13.39
N GLN A 26 7.77 7.55 -13.39
CA GLN A 26 7.42 8.74 -14.16
C GLN A 26 6.79 9.77 -13.23
N ALA A 27 7.37 10.97 -13.17
CA ALA A 27 6.83 12.05 -12.35
C ALA A 27 5.45 12.50 -12.87
N VAL A 28 4.52 12.67 -11.95
CA VAL A 28 3.15 13.12 -12.22
C VAL A 28 2.94 14.55 -11.75
N GLY A 29 3.22 14.83 -10.47
CA GLY A 29 2.99 16.16 -9.93
C GLY A 29 3.22 16.23 -8.42
N THR A 30 2.99 17.42 -7.89
CA THR A 30 3.09 17.74 -6.46
C THR A 30 1.78 17.43 -5.71
N LEU A 31 1.75 17.71 -4.41
CA LEU A 31 0.53 17.59 -3.60
C LEU A 31 -0.59 18.53 -4.12
N ASP A 32 -0.25 19.71 -4.62
CA ASP A 32 -1.24 20.65 -5.17
C ASP A 32 -1.86 20.09 -6.45
N TRP A 33 -1.05 19.41 -7.29
CA TRP A 33 -1.57 18.68 -8.44
C TRP A 33 -2.54 17.58 -7.98
N LEU A 34 -2.16 16.81 -6.97
CA LEU A 34 -2.99 15.73 -6.44
C LEU A 34 -4.33 16.27 -5.89
N ARG A 35 -4.29 17.36 -5.10
CA ARG A 35 -5.48 18.02 -4.56
C ARG A 35 -6.41 18.58 -5.64
N LYS A 36 -5.85 19.05 -6.76
CA LYS A 36 -6.64 19.57 -7.88
C LYS A 36 -7.42 18.46 -8.63
N HIS A 37 -6.89 17.23 -8.66
CA HIS A 37 -7.46 16.13 -9.44
C HIS A 37 -8.17 15.09 -8.58
N TYR A 38 -8.01 15.18 -7.26
CA TYR A 38 -8.65 14.29 -6.29
C TYR A 38 -9.26 15.10 -5.16
N GLU A 39 -10.54 14.93 -4.95
CA GLU A 39 -11.20 15.43 -3.75
C GLU A 39 -10.94 14.47 -2.59
N PHE A 40 -9.94 14.75 -1.75
CA PHE A 40 -9.54 13.87 -0.63
C PHE A 40 -10.69 13.56 0.33
N THR A 41 -11.62 14.49 0.52
CA THR A 41 -12.83 14.25 1.33
C THR A 41 -13.73 13.18 0.70
N ALA A 42 -13.83 13.13 -0.63
CA ALA A 42 -14.58 12.12 -1.35
C ALA A 42 -13.82 10.77 -1.37
N ILE A 43 -12.49 10.82 -1.57
CA ILE A 43 -11.63 9.62 -1.54
C ILE A 43 -11.72 8.91 -0.20
N SER A 44 -11.71 9.63 0.93
CA SER A 44 -11.80 9.03 2.27
C SER A 44 -13.10 8.28 2.54
N ARG A 45 -14.13 8.51 1.71
CA ARG A 45 -15.39 7.74 1.74
C ARG A 45 -15.37 6.53 0.81
N SER A 46 -14.44 6.48 -0.12
CA SER A 46 -14.40 5.49 -1.20
C SER A 46 -13.27 4.49 -1.04
N VAL A 47 -12.20 4.86 -0.34
CA VAL A 47 -11.00 4.06 -0.09
C VAL A 47 -10.91 3.75 1.40
N ASP A 48 -10.54 2.53 1.71
CA ASP A 48 -10.47 2.05 3.10
C ASP A 48 -9.09 2.23 3.72
N GLU A 49 -8.04 2.38 2.91
CA GLU A 49 -6.66 2.54 3.37
C GLU A 49 -5.83 3.25 2.29
N LEU A 50 -4.96 4.16 2.71
CA LEU A 50 -3.97 4.80 1.87
C LEU A 50 -2.59 4.22 2.15
N VAL A 51 -1.87 3.83 1.11
CA VAL A 51 -0.48 3.39 1.22
C VAL A 51 0.43 4.44 0.59
N LEU A 52 1.38 4.98 1.35
CA LEU A 52 2.40 5.91 0.86
C LEU A 52 3.75 5.21 0.83
N LEU A 53 4.36 5.12 -0.35
CA LEU A 53 5.68 4.51 -0.52
C LEU A 53 6.71 5.54 -0.95
N ASN A 54 7.75 5.72 -0.14
CA ASN A 54 8.92 6.49 -0.51
C ASN A 54 9.80 5.69 -1.48
N VAL A 55 9.63 5.97 -2.76
CA VAL A 55 10.40 5.34 -3.85
C VAL A 55 11.60 6.16 -4.28
N THR A 56 12.05 7.13 -3.43
CA THR A 56 13.25 7.92 -3.66
C THR A 56 14.47 7.01 -3.69
N ARG A 57 15.27 7.13 -4.74
CA ARG A 57 16.50 6.35 -4.93
C ARG A 57 17.66 7.02 -4.23
N GLY A 58 18.59 6.22 -3.69
CA GLY A 58 19.75 6.71 -2.94
C GLY A 58 19.36 7.25 -1.55
N ASP A 59 19.65 8.53 -1.28
CA ASP A 59 19.21 9.16 -0.04
C ASP A 59 17.69 9.29 -0.03
N LYS A 60 17.06 8.62 0.93
CA LYS A 60 15.60 8.53 1.04
C LYS A 60 14.91 9.83 1.42
N GLN A 61 15.68 10.86 1.82
CA GLN A 61 15.16 12.17 2.23
C GLN A 61 13.94 12.00 3.18
N LEU A 62 14.11 11.21 4.24
CA LEU A 62 13.02 10.78 5.12
C LEU A 62 12.20 11.96 5.66
N GLN A 63 12.83 13.10 5.96
CA GLN A 63 12.10 14.29 6.43
C GLN A 63 11.10 14.80 5.39
N VAL A 64 11.52 14.92 4.13
CA VAL A 64 10.64 15.33 3.03
C VAL A 64 9.47 14.37 2.87
N PHE A 65 9.71 13.09 3.09
CA PHE A 65 8.66 12.08 3.04
C PHE A 65 7.70 12.17 4.26
N CYS A 66 8.22 12.34 5.48
CA CYS A 66 7.41 12.57 6.68
C CYS A 66 6.52 13.81 6.53
N ASP A 67 7.05 14.91 5.98
CA ASP A 67 6.25 16.11 5.71
C ASP A 67 5.10 15.82 4.74
N ARG A 68 5.32 14.94 3.77
CA ARG A 68 4.27 14.51 2.82
C ARG A 68 3.21 13.64 3.50
N VAL A 69 3.64 12.72 4.37
CA VAL A 69 2.72 11.91 5.20
C VAL A 69 1.86 12.84 6.07
N ALA A 70 2.47 13.78 6.78
CA ALA A 70 1.76 14.73 7.65
C ALA A 70 0.74 15.59 6.90
N GLN A 71 1.09 16.08 5.70
CA GLN A 71 0.18 16.87 4.87
C GLN A 71 -1.03 16.07 4.36
N LEU A 72 -0.85 14.78 4.11
CA LEU A 72 -1.93 13.89 3.69
C LEU A 72 -2.78 13.47 4.89
N SER A 73 -2.18 13.09 6.02
CA SER A 73 -2.91 12.68 7.22
C SER A 73 -3.84 13.79 7.74
N ALA A 74 -3.43 15.06 7.61
CA ALA A 74 -4.29 16.19 7.94
C ALA A 74 -5.51 16.36 7.01
N SER A 75 -5.53 15.67 5.86
CA SER A 75 -6.56 15.84 4.83
C SER A 75 -7.46 14.61 4.66
N VAL A 76 -7.13 13.47 5.29
CA VAL A 76 -7.86 12.20 5.15
C VAL A 76 -8.20 11.61 6.51
N PHE A 77 -9.29 10.83 6.58
CA PHE A 77 -9.72 10.13 7.80
C PHE A 77 -9.53 8.62 7.72
N MET A 78 -8.99 8.10 6.62
CA MET A 78 -8.66 6.69 6.47
C MET A 78 -7.26 6.39 7.01
N PRO A 79 -7.00 5.16 7.47
CA PRO A 79 -5.66 4.73 7.88
C PRO A 79 -4.63 4.92 6.78
N ILE A 80 -3.42 5.30 7.19
CA ILE A 80 -2.26 5.48 6.32
C ILE A 80 -1.18 4.46 6.67
N ALA A 81 -0.81 3.61 5.71
CA ALA A 81 0.40 2.81 5.79
C ALA A 81 1.54 3.54 5.06
N ALA A 82 2.65 3.80 5.73
CA ALA A 82 3.76 4.54 5.13
C ALA A 82 5.07 3.76 5.24
N GLY A 83 5.92 3.84 4.20
CA GLY A 83 7.21 3.17 4.22
C GLY A 83 8.13 3.52 3.06
N GLY A 84 9.25 2.82 3.01
CA GLY A 84 10.33 3.06 2.05
C GLY A 84 11.48 3.85 2.68
N GLY A 85 12.50 3.12 3.17
CA GLY A 85 13.70 3.69 3.77
C GLY A 85 13.76 3.67 5.29
N ILE A 86 12.90 2.91 5.97
CA ILE A 86 12.98 2.68 7.41
C ILE A 86 14.22 1.82 7.69
N ARG A 87 15.18 2.36 8.46
CA ARG A 87 16.45 1.72 8.79
C ARG A 87 16.73 1.68 10.29
N SER A 88 15.90 2.35 11.07
CA SER A 88 16.01 2.43 12.53
C SER A 88 14.62 2.57 13.16
N THR A 89 14.56 2.32 14.47
CA THR A 89 13.34 2.58 15.27
C THR A 89 12.98 4.07 15.27
N ASP A 90 13.98 4.97 15.21
CA ASP A 90 13.75 6.40 15.11
C ASP A 90 13.03 6.79 13.81
N ASP A 91 13.42 6.19 12.68
CA ASP A 91 12.72 6.39 11.40
C ASP A 91 11.26 5.98 11.49
N ALA A 92 10.98 4.87 12.18
CA ALA A 92 9.63 4.38 12.41
C ALA A 92 8.81 5.36 13.26
N TYR A 93 9.37 5.85 14.39
CA TYR A 93 8.72 6.87 15.21
C TYR A 93 8.39 8.12 14.42
N ARG A 94 9.32 8.62 13.61
CA ARG A 94 9.11 9.82 12.78
C ARG A 94 7.96 9.67 11.79
N LEU A 95 7.77 8.49 11.21
CA LEU A 95 6.65 8.21 10.32
C LEU A 95 5.31 8.12 11.07
N LEU A 96 5.30 7.46 12.24
CA LEU A 96 4.11 7.38 13.08
C LEU A 96 3.71 8.77 13.62
N ASP A 97 4.67 9.57 14.09
CA ASP A 97 4.45 10.95 14.52
C ASP A 97 3.95 11.85 13.38
N ALA A 98 4.35 11.56 12.14
CA ALA A 98 3.84 12.24 10.94
C ALA A 98 2.40 11.83 10.58
N GLY A 99 1.80 10.86 11.28
CA GLY A 99 0.42 10.43 11.10
C GLY A 99 0.25 9.14 10.28
N ALA A 100 1.30 8.33 10.16
CA ALA A 100 1.14 6.95 9.66
C ALA A 100 0.55 6.05 10.77
N ASP A 101 -0.34 5.14 10.40
CA ASP A 101 -0.92 4.12 11.29
C ASP A 101 -0.16 2.80 11.19
N LYS A 102 0.49 2.55 10.06
CA LYS A 102 1.26 1.33 9.79
C LYS A 102 2.59 1.67 9.09
N LEU A 103 3.56 0.80 9.31
CA LEU A 103 4.91 0.87 8.74
C LEU A 103 5.07 -0.18 7.65
N VAL A 104 5.42 0.24 6.43
CA VAL A 104 5.67 -0.67 5.30
C VAL A 104 7.16 -0.90 5.16
N LEU A 105 7.59 -2.15 5.32
CA LEU A 105 8.99 -2.56 5.25
C LEU A 105 9.20 -3.53 4.09
N ASN A 106 10.25 -3.30 3.29
CA ASN A 106 10.70 -4.18 2.20
C ASN A 106 12.13 -4.66 2.48
N SER A 107 13.16 -3.92 2.09
CA SER A 107 14.56 -4.34 2.22
C SER A 107 14.96 -4.70 3.65
N ALA A 108 14.41 -4.00 4.67
CA ALA A 108 14.69 -4.27 6.08
C ALA A 108 14.25 -5.66 6.52
N LEU A 109 13.22 -6.25 5.90
CA LEU A 109 12.81 -7.64 6.16
C LEU A 109 13.96 -8.61 6.00
N PHE A 110 14.84 -8.37 5.06
CA PHE A 110 15.90 -9.28 4.66
C PHE A 110 17.28 -8.85 5.19
N SER A 111 17.54 -7.53 5.20
CA SER A 111 18.84 -7.00 5.63
C SER A 111 18.95 -6.69 7.12
N ALA A 112 17.82 -6.51 7.81
CA ALA A 112 17.76 -6.18 9.24
C ALA A 112 16.51 -6.78 9.91
N PRO A 113 16.32 -8.12 9.89
CA PRO A 113 15.12 -8.76 10.44
C PRO A 113 14.89 -8.44 11.92
N GLN A 114 15.97 -8.27 12.70
CA GLN A 114 15.87 -7.85 14.10
C GLN A 114 15.17 -6.51 14.28
N LEU A 115 15.38 -5.54 13.36
CA LEU A 115 14.64 -4.28 13.40
C LEU A 115 13.13 -4.51 13.22
N VAL A 116 12.74 -5.42 12.33
CA VAL A 116 11.32 -5.73 12.08
C VAL A 116 10.68 -6.37 13.32
N GLU A 117 11.39 -7.31 13.98
CA GLU A 117 10.94 -7.92 15.22
C GLU A 117 10.80 -6.88 16.35
N ASP A 118 11.75 -5.95 16.47
CA ASP A 118 11.72 -4.89 17.46
C ASP A 118 10.54 -3.92 17.22
N LEU A 119 10.27 -3.56 15.97
CA LEU A 119 9.11 -2.75 15.58
C LEU A 119 7.80 -3.47 15.88
N ALA A 120 7.69 -4.76 15.55
CA ALA A 120 6.51 -5.57 15.84
C ALA A 120 6.27 -5.71 17.34
N ARG A 121 7.33 -5.83 18.15
CA ARG A 121 7.24 -5.88 19.60
C ARG A 121 6.84 -4.54 20.22
N THR A 122 7.33 -3.43 19.66
CA THR A 122 7.13 -2.08 20.21
C THR A 122 5.75 -1.54 19.85
N PHE A 123 5.32 -1.70 18.59
CA PHE A 123 4.08 -1.10 18.06
C PHE A 123 2.96 -2.10 17.82
N GLY A 124 3.24 -3.39 17.99
CA GLY A 124 2.33 -4.49 17.65
C GLY A 124 2.47 -4.94 16.18
N SER A 125 2.30 -6.24 15.96
CA SER A 125 2.38 -6.83 14.60
C SER A 125 1.46 -6.14 13.60
N GLN A 126 0.26 -5.72 14.03
CA GLN A 126 -0.71 -5.03 13.17
C GLN A 126 -0.20 -3.69 12.60
N CYS A 127 0.84 -3.10 13.20
CA CYS A 127 1.51 -1.90 12.72
C CYS A 127 2.56 -2.21 11.62
N VAL A 128 2.94 -3.47 11.43
CA VAL A 128 4.03 -3.87 10.52
C VAL A 128 3.46 -4.55 9.28
N VAL A 129 3.66 -3.92 8.13
CA VAL A 129 3.30 -4.43 6.80
C VAL A 129 4.57 -4.86 6.07
N ALA A 130 4.69 -6.15 5.76
CA ALA A 130 5.80 -6.68 4.96
C ALA A 130 5.51 -6.51 3.47
N SER A 131 6.31 -5.68 2.79
CA SER A 131 6.23 -5.50 1.34
C SER A 131 7.13 -6.52 0.64
N LEU A 132 6.54 -7.36 -0.18
CA LEU A 132 7.21 -8.40 -0.97
C LEU A 132 7.03 -8.11 -2.45
N ASP A 133 8.12 -7.71 -3.09
CA ASP A 133 8.15 -7.43 -4.53
C ASP A 133 8.77 -8.63 -5.25
N TYR A 134 8.11 -9.15 -6.29
CA TYR A 134 8.57 -10.35 -6.97
C TYR A 134 8.54 -10.23 -8.49
N ARG A 135 9.35 -11.06 -9.16
CA ARG A 135 9.33 -11.32 -10.61
C ARG A 135 9.14 -12.81 -10.89
N GLY A 136 8.57 -13.09 -12.06
CA GLY A 136 8.16 -14.42 -12.44
C GLY A 136 6.74 -14.73 -12.00
N SER A 137 6.38 -16.01 -11.94
CA SER A 137 5.03 -16.46 -11.57
C SER A 137 5.07 -17.67 -10.61
N GLY A 138 3.95 -17.86 -9.90
CA GLY A 138 3.83 -18.89 -8.88
C GLY A 138 4.62 -18.59 -7.60
N THR A 139 4.55 -19.52 -6.65
CA THR A 139 5.18 -19.35 -5.33
C THR A 139 6.71 -19.45 -5.34
N GLU A 140 7.26 -19.96 -6.43
CA GLU A 140 8.72 -20.05 -6.68
C GLU A 140 9.26 -18.77 -7.35
N ALA A 141 8.43 -17.76 -7.63
CA ALA A 141 8.85 -16.46 -8.14
C ALA A 141 9.91 -15.83 -7.23
N GLU A 142 10.89 -15.16 -7.83
CA GLU A 142 12.02 -14.56 -7.10
C GLU A 142 11.61 -13.25 -6.44
N VAL A 143 12.00 -13.07 -5.17
CA VAL A 143 11.78 -11.83 -4.42
C VAL A 143 12.94 -10.86 -4.59
N TYR A 144 12.58 -9.58 -4.68
CA TYR A 144 13.50 -8.48 -4.89
C TYR A 144 13.37 -7.44 -3.76
N GLY A 145 14.51 -6.87 -3.40
CA GLY A 145 14.61 -5.67 -2.57
C GLY A 145 15.12 -4.49 -3.39
N GLU A 146 15.41 -3.38 -2.68
CA GLU A 146 16.05 -2.19 -3.25
C GLU A 146 15.39 -1.69 -4.55
N GLU A 147 14.09 -1.44 -4.49
CA GLU A 147 13.29 -0.94 -5.62
C GLU A 147 13.30 -1.89 -6.83
N GLY A 148 13.25 -3.20 -6.54
CA GLY A 148 13.19 -4.26 -7.55
C GLY A 148 14.51 -4.52 -8.28
N LYS A 149 15.65 -4.08 -7.75
CA LYS A 149 16.97 -4.22 -8.38
C LYS A 149 17.77 -5.39 -7.87
N THR A 150 17.69 -5.67 -6.56
CA THR A 150 18.53 -6.66 -5.90
C THR A 150 17.72 -7.91 -5.60
N ARG A 151 18.18 -9.06 -6.09
CA ARG A 151 17.61 -10.36 -5.71
C ARG A 151 17.88 -10.63 -4.24
N VAL A 152 16.85 -11.01 -3.51
CA VAL A 152 16.97 -11.34 -2.09
C VAL A 152 17.54 -12.75 -1.87
N GLY A 153 17.48 -13.61 -2.88
CA GLY A 153 17.89 -15.02 -2.77
C GLY A 153 16.82 -15.91 -2.14
N MET A 154 15.59 -15.42 -2.04
CA MET A 154 14.42 -16.18 -1.58
C MET A 154 13.36 -16.21 -2.68
N ASN A 155 12.63 -17.33 -2.79
CA ASN A 155 11.37 -17.36 -3.52
C ASN A 155 10.24 -16.75 -2.68
N LEU A 156 9.11 -16.46 -3.32
CA LEU A 156 7.97 -15.83 -2.68
C LEU A 156 7.44 -16.65 -1.49
N ALA A 157 7.36 -17.98 -1.62
CA ALA A 157 6.89 -18.85 -0.54
C ALA A 157 7.77 -18.76 0.71
N THR A 158 9.08 -18.71 0.54
CA THR A 158 10.04 -18.57 1.64
C THR A 158 9.96 -17.18 2.26
N ALA A 159 9.84 -16.13 1.43
CA ALA A 159 9.74 -14.76 1.91
C ALA A 159 8.45 -14.49 2.69
N ILE A 160 7.32 -15.10 2.29
CA ILE A 160 6.06 -15.04 3.04
C ILE A 160 6.22 -15.64 4.44
N ARG A 161 6.85 -16.81 4.56
CA ARG A 161 7.10 -17.44 5.87
C ARG A 161 8.04 -16.58 6.70
N HIS A 162 9.13 -16.11 6.11
CA HIS A 162 10.06 -15.22 6.77
C HIS A 162 9.39 -13.95 7.32
N ALA A 163 8.53 -13.29 6.52
CA ALA A 163 7.79 -12.11 6.98
C ALA A 163 6.89 -12.41 8.19
N GLN A 164 6.24 -13.59 8.20
CA GLN A 164 5.45 -14.04 9.35
C GLN A 164 6.34 -14.30 10.58
N ASP A 165 7.49 -14.95 10.40
CA ASP A 165 8.40 -15.32 11.48
C ASP A 165 9.02 -14.08 12.17
N VAL A 166 9.32 -13.02 11.42
CA VAL A 166 9.82 -11.74 11.95
C VAL A 166 8.72 -10.85 12.54
N GLY A 167 7.46 -11.33 12.57
CA GLY A 167 6.37 -10.69 13.30
C GLY A 167 5.57 -9.66 12.49
N ALA A 168 5.64 -9.67 11.15
CA ALA A 168 4.72 -8.86 10.34
C ALA A 168 3.26 -9.27 10.59
N GLY A 169 2.35 -8.30 10.57
CA GLY A 169 0.92 -8.52 10.75
C GLY A 169 0.12 -8.50 9.45
N GLU A 170 0.73 -8.06 8.35
CA GLU A 170 0.11 -7.96 7.03
C GLU A 170 1.16 -8.06 5.93
N LEU A 171 0.77 -8.57 4.77
CA LEU A 171 1.61 -8.62 3.57
C LEU A 171 1.11 -7.64 2.52
N TYR A 172 2.02 -6.92 1.88
CA TYR A 172 1.78 -6.13 0.67
C TYR A 172 2.56 -6.78 -0.48
N ILE A 173 1.87 -7.52 -1.35
CA ILE A 173 2.53 -8.36 -2.37
C ILE A 173 2.39 -7.70 -3.74
N THR A 174 3.54 -7.35 -4.37
CA THR A 174 3.58 -6.63 -5.64
C THR A 174 4.27 -7.45 -6.73
N SER A 175 3.55 -7.72 -7.82
CA SER A 175 4.17 -8.23 -9.04
C SER A 175 4.85 -7.08 -9.79
N ILE A 176 6.20 -7.12 -9.87
CA ILE A 176 6.99 -6.13 -10.62
C ILE A 176 6.65 -6.21 -12.11
N ASP A 177 6.44 -7.43 -12.63
CA ASP A 177 6.17 -7.65 -14.05
C ASP A 177 4.76 -7.17 -14.47
N ARG A 178 3.81 -7.10 -13.53
CA ARG A 178 2.46 -6.57 -13.76
C ARG A 178 2.35 -5.08 -13.44
N ASP A 179 3.28 -4.52 -12.65
CA ASP A 179 3.23 -3.12 -12.20
C ASP A 179 3.07 -2.15 -13.38
N GLY A 180 2.03 -1.31 -13.33
CA GLY A 180 1.71 -0.29 -14.33
C GLY A 180 1.26 -0.82 -15.70
N THR A 181 1.06 -2.12 -15.88
CA THR A 181 0.67 -2.69 -17.17
C THR A 181 -0.84 -2.59 -17.47
N GLY A 182 -1.68 -2.48 -16.45
CA GLY A 182 -3.13 -2.50 -16.58
C GLY A 182 -3.73 -3.85 -16.96
N GLN A 183 -2.95 -4.95 -16.88
CA GLN A 183 -3.37 -6.30 -17.28
C GLN A 183 -4.02 -7.13 -16.16
N GLY A 184 -4.25 -6.54 -15.01
CA GLY A 184 -4.76 -7.22 -13.80
C GLY A 184 -3.66 -7.79 -12.92
N TYR A 185 -4.07 -8.22 -11.73
CA TYR A 185 -3.18 -8.90 -10.80
C TYR A 185 -2.66 -10.23 -11.37
N ASP A 186 -1.52 -10.67 -10.89
CA ASP A 186 -1.01 -12.02 -11.13
C ASP A 186 -1.74 -13.01 -10.20
N LEU A 187 -2.96 -13.41 -10.62
CA LEU A 187 -3.82 -14.29 -9.83
C LEU A 187 -3.21 -15.67 -9.66
N ASP A 188 -2.49 -16.17 -10.67
CA ASP A 188 -1.83 -17.49 -10.65
C ASP A 188 -0.77 -17.58 -9.56
N THR A 189 -0.19 -16.44 -9.16
CA THR A 189 0.76 -16.34 -8.04
C THR A 189 0.04 -16.03 -6.73
N LEU A 190 -0.90 -15.08 -6.74
CA LEU A 190 -1.58 -14.61 -5.51
C LEU A 190 -2.47 -15.68 -4.89
N GLU A 191 -3.16 -16.50 -5.69
CA GLU A 191 -4.05 -17.54 -5.18
C GLU A 191 -3.29 -18.60 -4.36
N PRO A 192 -2.25 -19.28 -4.86
CA PRO A 192 -1.47 -20.20 -4.04
C PRO A 192 -0.72 -19.48 -2.90
N ALA A 193 -0.19 -18.26 -3.11
CA ALA A 193 0.47 -17.49 -2.07
C ALA A 193 -0.47 -17.23 -0.89
N SER A 194 -1.75 -16.98 -1.15
CA SER A 194 -2.75 -16.72 -0.12
C SER A 194 -3.00 -17.91 0.81
N GLY A 195 -2.65 -19.11 0.41
CA GLY A 195 -2.73 -20.34 1.20
C GLY A 195 -1.50 -20.62 2.08
N LEU A 196 -0.39 -19.89 1.89
CA LEU A 196 0.88 -20.18 2.57
C LEU A 196 0.98 -19.61 3.98
N CYS A 197 0.19 -18.62 4.32
CA CYS A 197 0.19 -18.00 5.66
C CYS A 197 -1.21 -17.58 6.10
N ARG A 198 -1.32 -17.16 7.36
CA ARG A 198 -2.56 -16.63 7.93
C ARG A 198 -2.64 -15.10 7.89
N LEU A 199 -1.58 -14.44 7.43
CA LEU A 199 -1.53 -12.99 7.37
C LEU A 199 -2.49 -12.48 6.28
N PRO A 200 -3.20 -11.40 6.54
CA PRO A 200 -3.98 -10.71 5.52
C PRO A 200 -3.04 -10.19 4.42
N ILE A 201 -3.51 -10.23 3.17
CA ILE A 201 -2.73 -9.84 2.00
C ILE A 201 -3.37 -8.63 1.34
N ILE A 202 -2.57 -7.63 1.02
CA ILE A 202 -2.89 -6.57 0.07
C ILE A 202 -2.25 -6.95 -1.26
N ALA A 203 -3.08 -7.20 -2.28
CA ALA A 203 -2.61 -7.46 -3.64
C ALA A 203 -2.27 -6.16 -4.36
N SER A 204 -1.13 -6.12 -5.06
CA SER A 204 -0.64 -4.95 -5.79
C SER A 204 0.01 -5.33 -7.12
N GLY A 205 0.01 -4.38 -8.07
CA GLY A 205 0.61 -4.51 -9.39
C GLY A 205 -0.36 -5.01 -10.45
N GLY A 206 -0.60 -4.18 -11.48
CA GLY A 206 -1.35 -4.57 -12.69
C GLY A 206 -2.78 -4.05 -12.82
N VAL A 207 -3.33 -3.39 -11.81
CA VAL A 207 -4.72 -2.89 -11.87
C VAL A 207 -4.90 -1.84 -12.96
N GLY A 208 -5.84 -2.07 -13.86
CA GLY A 208 -6.21 -1.15 -14.92
C GLY A 208 -7.69 -0.78 -14.93
N ASN A 209 -8.54 -1.55 -14.25
CA ASN A 209 -10.00 -1.34 -14.21
C ASN A 209 -10.61 -1.93 -12.92
N PHE A 210 -11.93 -1.77 -12.76
CA PHE A 210 -12.66 -2.20 -11.56
C PHE A 210 -12.75 -3.73 -11.43
N GLU A 211 -12.86 -4.44 -12.55
CA GLU A 211 -12.90 -5.91 -12.57
C GLU A 211 -11.61 -6.51 -12.00
N HIS A 212 -10.46 -5.91 -12.27
CA HIS A 212 -9.20 -6.36 -11.70
C HIS A 212 -9.18 -6.25 -10.17
N LEU A 213 -9.71 -5.17 -9.60
CA LEU A 213 -9.85 -5.01 -8.14
C LEU A 213 -10.77 -6.09 -7.55
N LEU A 214 -11.92 -6.33 -8.21
CA LEU A 214 -12.87 -7.35 -7.82
C LEU A 214 -12.26 -8.76 -7.83
N GLN A 215 -11.51 -9.11 -8.88
CA GLN A 215 -10.84 -10.40 -9.00
C GLN A 215 -9.85 -10.64 -7.86
N GLY A 216 -9.03 -9.65 -7.52
CA GLY A 216 -8.12 -9.75 -6.37
C GLY A 216 -8.87 -9.96 -5.05
N LEU A 217 -9.96 -9.23 -4.82
CA LEU A 217 -10.74 -9.34 -3.59
C LEU A 217 -11.53 -10.65 -3.46
N LYS A 218 -11.77 -11.36 -4.56
CA LYS A 218 -12.42 -12.70 -4.51
C LYS A 218 -11.48 -13.78 -3.95
N LEU A 219 -10.16 -13.57 -3.96
CA LEU A 219 -9.22 -14.50 -3.36
C LEU A 219 -9.38 -14.57 -1.84
N THR A 220 -9.22 -15.76 -1.26
CA THR A 220 -9.61 -16.05 0.14
C THR A 220 -8.90 -15.15 1.15
N ASN A 221 -7.57 -15.10 1.17
CA ASN A 221 -6.77 -14.35 2.14
C ASN A 221 -6.34 -12.96 1.63
N VAL A 222 -6.75 -12.57 0.41
CA VAL A 222 -6.55 -11.21 -0.06
C VAL A 222 -7.62 -10.33 0.58
N THR A 223 -7.21 -9.51 1.51
CA THR A 223 -8.09 -8.61 2.28
C THR A 223 -8.04 -7.18 1.77
N GLY A 224 -7.04 -6.84 0.95
CA GLY A 224 -6.91 -5.54 0.32
C GLY A 224 -6.59 -5.66 -1.17
N ALA A 225 -7.29 -4.88 -1.99
CA ALA A 225 -6.96 -4.71 -3.40
C ALA A 225 -6.41 -3.30 -3.61
N SER A 226 -5.12 -3.23 -3.99
CA SER A 226 -4.42 -1.96 -4.16
C SER A 226 -4.30 -1.56 -5.62
N THR A 227 -4.52 -0.27 -5.88
CA THR A 227 -4.15 0.38 -7.14
C THR A 227 -3.22 1.56 -6.87
N ALA A 228 -2.17 1.68 -7.69
CA ALA A 228 -1.27 2.83 -7.73
C ALA A 228 -1.48 3.65 -9.03
N ASN A 229 -2.48 3.31 -9.83
CA ASN A 229 -2.74 3.99 -11.09
C ASN A 229 -3.53 5.29 -10.85
N ILE A 230 -2.80 6.38 -10.67
CA ILE A 230 -3.35 7.69 -10.39
C ILE A 230 -4.29 8.16 -11.54
N PHE A 231 -3.97 7.89 -12.82
CA PHE A 231 -4.78 8.41 -13.92
C PHE A 231 -6.08 7.65 -14.15
N ASN A 232 -6.09 6.33 -13.95
CA ASN A 232 -7.29 5.53 -14.21
C ASN A 232 -8.41 5.73 -13.18
N PHE A 233 -8.09 6.32 -12.03
CA PHE A 233 -9.02 6.48 -10.91
C PHE A 233 -9.19 7.93 -10.47
N MET A 234 -8.95 8.91 -11.38
CA MET A 234 -9.19 10.33 -11.11
C MET A 234 -10.68 10.64 -10.90
N SER A 235 -10.94 11.80 -10.34
CA SER A 235 -12.29 12.28 -10.02
C SER A 235 -13.05 11.31 -9.12
N ASP A 236 -14.12 10.71 -9.59
CA ASP A 236 -14.97 9.76 -8.89
C ASP A 236 -14.63 8.28 -9.16
N GLY A 237 -13.54 8.00 -9.88
CA GLY A 237 -13.16 6.64 -10.29
C GLY A 237 -13.04 5.65 -9.13
N LEU A 238 -12.52 6.08 -7.97
CA LEU A 238 -12.46 5.23 -6.77
C LEU A 238 -13.84 4.98 -6.15
N THR A 239 -14.74 5.96 -6.20
CA THR A 239 -16.14 5.82 -5.76
C THR A 239 -16.89 4.84 -6.66
N GLN A 240 -16.70 4.93 -7.96
CA GLN A 240 -17.28 4.00 -8.95
C GLN A 240 -16.72 2.59 -8.75
N ALA A 241 -15.41 2.44 -8.51
CA ALA A 241 -14.79 1.16 -8.21
C ALA A 241 -15.42 0.50 -6.98
N ARG A 242 -15.61 1.25 -5.88
CA ARG A 242 -16.26 0.78 -4.67
C ARG A 242 -17.68 0.30 -4.94
N SER A 243 -18.49 1.13 -5.61
CA SER A 243 -19.86 0.79 -5.98
C SER A 243 -19.92 -0.47 -6.86
N PHE A 244 -19.01 -0.59 -7.82
CA PHE A 244 -18.90 -1.78 -8.67
C PHE A 244 -18.62 -3.04 -7.84
N ILE A 245 -17.67 -3.00 -6.91
CA ILE A 245 -17.29 -4.13 -6.06
C ILE A 245 -18.47 -4.53 -5.15
N ASP A 246 -19.12 -3.56 -4.51
CA ASP A 246 -20.28 -3.81 -3.64
C ASP A 246 -21.44 -4.46 -4.39
N THR A 247 -21.75 -4.01 -5.62
CA THR A 247 -22.83 -4.59 -6.45
C THR A 247 -22.51 -6.00 -6.95
N HIS A 248 -21.22 -6.41 -6.93
CA HIS A 248 -20.80 -7.77 -7.28
C HIS A 248 -20.62 -8.70 -6.07
N GLY A 249 -21.16 -8.32 -4.90
CA GLY A 249 -21.31 -9.19 -3.75
C GLY A 249 -20.04 -9.38 -2.90
N VAL A 250 -19.04 -8.52 -3.06
CA VAL A 250 -17.85 -8.50 -2.18
C VAL A 250 -18.04 -7.39 -1.13
N PRO A 251 -18.31 -7.74 0.15
CA PRO A 251 -18.56 -6.75 1.18
C PRO A 251 -17.27 -6.02 1.55
N LEU A 252 -17.18 -4.77 1.21
CA LEU A 252 -16.09 -3.88 1.61
C LEU A 252 -16.29 -3.39 3.06
N ALA A 253 -15.21 -2.89 3.67
CA ALA A 253 -15.28 -2.19 4.94
C ALA A 253 -16.22 -0.99 4.79
N SER A 254 -17.11 -0.76 5.74
CA SER A 254 -18.02 0.39 5.76
C SER A 254 -17.70 1.28 6.95
N TRP A 255 -17.53 2.56 6.69
CA TRP A 255 -17.32 3.58 7.71
C TRP A 255 -18.63 4.34 7.93
N ASN A 256 -19.06 4.46 9.18
CA ASN A 256 -20.25 5.25 9.50
C ASN A 256 -19.80 6.69 9.80
N PHE A 257 -19.80 7.54 8.78
CA PHE A 257 -19.44 8.95 8.91
C PHE A 257 -20.51 9.82 9.60
N SER A 258 -21.71 9.28 9.86
CA SER A 258 -22.78 10.03 10.55
C SER A 258 -22.49 10.29 12.03
N ILE A 259 -21.43 9.70 12.58
CA ILE A 259 -21.02 9.87 13.99
C ILE A 259 -20.00 11.00 14.14
N LEU A 260 -19.40 11.49 13.05
CA LEU A 260 -18.49 12.64 13.13
C LEU A 260 -19.32 13.92 13.29
N PRO A 261 -19.08 14.73 14.35
CA PRO A 261 -19.73 16.03 14.46
C PRO A 261 -19.36 16.85 13.23
N HIS A 262 -20.37 17.46 12.59
CA HIS A 262 -20.17 18.46 11.54
C HIS A 262 -19.31 19.59 12.11
N GLN A 263 -18.00 19.50 12.00
CA GLN A 263 -17.16 20.68 12.11
C GLN A 263 -17.39 21.45 10.81
N SER A 264 -18.24 22.45 10.91
CA SER A 264 -18.35 23.53 9.94
C SER A 264 -16.95 24.10 9.71
N VAL A 265 -16.36 23.77 8.55
CA VAL A 265 -15.20 24.50 8.04
C VAL A 265 -15.74 25.83 7.53
N GLU A 266 -16.10 26.72 8.46
CA GLU A 266 -16.25 28.14 8.17
C GLU A 266 -14.93 28.84 8.47
N ALA A 267 -14.35 29.33 7.39
CA ALA A 267 -13.49 30.50 7.30
C ALA A 267 -12.21 30.56 8.18
N ALA A 268 -11.08 30.28 7.54
CA ALA A 268 -9.93 31.16 7.68
C ALA A 268 -9.49 31.57 6.26
N ILE A 269 -9.99 32.74 5.84
CA ILE A 269 -9.48 33.52 4.72
C ILE A 269 -8.12 34.11 5.13
#